data_c7ac0d29ec778349e108f99085d77247
#
_entry.id   c7ac0d29ec778349e108f99085d77247
#
_cell.length_a   1.000
_cell.length_b   1.000
_cell.length_c   1.000
_cell.angle_alpha   90.00
_cell.angle_beta   90.00
_cell.angle_gamma   90.00
#
_symmetry.space_group_name_H-M   'P 1'
#
loop_
_entity.id
_entity.type
_entity.pdbx_description
1 polymer ?
#
loop_
_entity_poly.entity_id
_entity_poly.type
_entity_poly.pdbx_seq_one_letter_code
_entity_poly.pdbx_strand_id
1 'polypeptide(L)'
;MIRLITPDKEFKILLAYYGLYNGEAEGELYKVLCPFHGDINPSMQINLQTSFFCCYGCGAHGSSVELFKHFYFLDNSNKKLTDVQCISKMKQLVKKLVEKSIQCNIDKNNDRLYNTIYAIYSSDSQVLGNSFSEKENPKLLSAKESLMQAKNFYYNLPTPNWFRPSSVSSVEEETRMCNEYMKKRGFSPVLLKHFGAKASLNSFYPIVFPLLENGVFRGYVMRTFDPQVEANRKYMYNRGFRREKTLAGEYEKKKPIILVEGYLDKLKASQIGIKNVSAILGWKASEIQLKRIQRAGIKDIICALDHDEAGEKGYLYLKRVSSIYGFSVFRLRYPKGIKDMGDIQKGSKEEEKVKRQIERFLE
;
A
#
# COMPACT_ATOMS: atom_id res chain seq x y z
N MET A 1 -27.25 20.28 -23.22
CA MET A 1 -25.86 19.76 -23.26
C MET A 1 -25.36 19.62 -21.82
N ILE A 2 -24.92 18.44 -21.39
CA ILE A 2 -24.40 18.22 -20.01
C ILE A 2 -23.07 18.92 -19.93
N ARG A 3 -22.84 19.75 -18.89
CA ARG A 3 -21.55 20.37 -18.61
C ARG A 3 -20.52 19.28 -18.25
N LEU A 4 -19.24 19.57 -18.45
CA LEU A 4 -18.16 18.66 -18.06
C LEU A 4 -18.23 18.37 -16.55
N ILE A 5 -18.23 17.09 -16.19
CA ILE A 5 -18.26 16.65 -14.78
C ILE A 5 -16.80 16.52 -14.32
N THR A 6 -16.40 17.32 -13.35
CA THR A 6 -15.05 17.29 -12.79
C THR A 6 -14.86 16.08 -11.88
N PRO A 7 -13.61 15.59 -11.67
CA PRO A 7 -13.34 14.40 -10.85
C PRO A 7 -13.87 14.49 -9.41
N ASP A 8 -13.85 15.68 -8.80
CA ASP A 8 -14.40 15.92 -7.47
C ASP A 8 -15.93 15.78 -7.44
N LYS A 9 -16.63 16.30 -8.45
CA LYS A 9 -18.07 16.10 -8.59
C LYS A 9 -18.42 14.64 -8.88
N GLU A 10 -17.63 13.98 -9.73
CA GLU A 10 -17.77 12.55 -10.02
C GLU A 10 -17.71 11.71 -8.73
N PHE A 11 -16.73 12.01 -7.86
CA PHE A 11 -16.57 11.34 -6.56
C PHE A 11 -17.75 11.60 -5.63
N LYS A 12 -18.18 12.87 -5.47
CA LYS A 12 -19.33 13.25 -4.64
C LYS A 12 -20.64 12.61 -5.12
N ILE A 13 -20.84 12.55 -6.43
CA ILE A 13 -22.02 11.91 -7.03
C ILE A 13 -22.04 10.40 -6.72
N LEU A 14 -20.91 9.72 -6.84
CA LEU A 14 -20.80 8.31 -6.47
C LEU A 14 -21.02 8.08 -4.98
N LEU A 15 -20.45 8.91 -4.13
CA LEU A 15 -20.68 8.83 -2.68
C LEU A 15 -22.17 9.01 -2.35
N ALA A 16 -22.85 9.97 -2.98
CA ALA A 16 -24.29 10.17 -2.80
C ALA A 16 -25.09 8.95 -3.29
N TYR A 17 -24.75 8.43 -4.45
CA TYR A 17 -25.41 7.25 -5.03
C TYR A 17 -25.28 6.01 -4.15
N TYR A 18 -24.12 5.79 -3.54
CA TYR A 18 -23.89 4.68 -2.62
C TYR A 18 -24.30 4.95 -1.17
N GLY A 19 -25.00 6.08 -0.91
CA GLY A 19 -25.50 6.43 0.42
C GLY A 19 -24.41 6.84 1.43
N LEU A 20 -23.22 7.19 0.95
CA LEU A 20 -22.09 7.61 1.78
C LEU A 20 -21.98 9.14 1.92
N TYR A 21 -22.82 9.91 1.24
CA TYR A 21 -22.86 11.36 1.28
C TYR A 21 -24.29 11.86 1.07
N ASN A 22 -24.75 12.75 1.96
CA ASN A 22 -26.11 13.30 1.91
C ASN A 22 -26.18 14.78 1.47
N GLY A 23 -25.03 15.37 1.12
CA GLY A 23 -24.95 16.79 0.72
C GLY A 23 -24.71 17.75 1.89
N GLU A 24 -24.72 17.30 3.13
CA GLU A 24 -24.69 18.14 4.34
C GLU A 24 -23.38 18.04 5.13
N ALA A 25 -22.33 17.45 4.54
CA ALA A 25 -21.06 17.35 5.25
C ALA A 25 -20.44 18.74 5.45
N GLU A 26 -20.25 19.12 6.71
CA GLU A 26 -19.48 20.29 7.09
C GLU A 26 -17.98 19.97 7.04
N GLY A 27 -17.22 20.82 6.32
CA GLY A 27 -15.78 20.71 6.23
C GLY A 27 -15.28 19.73 5.14
N GLU A 28 -13.95 19.58 5.09
CA GLU A 28 -13.25 18.80 4.05
C GLU A 28 -13.25 17.30 4.32
N LEU A 29 -13.36 16.94 5.60
CA LEU A 29 -13.23 15.57 6.11
C LEU A 29 -14.45 15.17 6.90
N TYR A 30 -15.06 14.04 6.55
CA TYR A 30 -16.15 13.46 7.34
C TYR A 30 -16.02 11.94 7.47
N LYS A 31 -16.68 11.37 8.48
CA LYS A 31 -16.65 9.95 8.78
C LYS A 31 -17.97 9.27 8.43
N VAL A 32 -17.88 8.08 7.85
CA VAL A 32 -19.04 7.23 7.54
C VAL A 32 -18.76 5.78 7.95
N LEU A 33 -19.82 4.97 8.01
CA LEU A 33 -19.68 3.52 8.09
C LEU A 33 -18.98 3.01 6.83
N CYS A 34 -18.02 2.13 7.00
CA CYS A 34 -17.22 1.62 5.89
C CYS A 34 -17.97 0.52 5.12
N PRO A 35 -18.19 0.66 3.81
CA PRO A 35 -18.87 -0.36 3.02
C PRO A 35 -17.99 -1.58 2.71
N PHE A 36 -16.68 -1.52 2.99
CA PHE A 36 -15.73 -2.58 2.66
C PHE A 36 -15.62 -3.67 3.74
N HIS A 37 -16.24 -3.46 4.91
CA HIS A 37 -16.32 -4.43 6.00
C HIS A 37 -17.56 -4.17 6.86
N GLY A 38 -17.93 -5.14 7.70
CA GLY A 38 -19.02 -4.96 8.67
C GLY A 38 -18.62 -3.94 9.73
N ASP A 39 -19.04 -2.69 9.54
CA ASP A 39 -18.70 -1.55 10.38
C ASP A 39 -19.92 -1.15 11.22
N ILE A 40 -19.75 -1.09 12.54
CA ILE A 40 -20.81 -0.66 13.48
C ILE A 40 -20.57 0.76 14.02
N ASN A 41 -19.34 1.27 13.87
CA ASN A 41 -18.95 2.63 14.23
C ASN A 41 -18.25 3.29 13.05
N PRO A 42 -18.57 4.54 12.67
CA PRO A 42 -17.96 5.21 11.54
C PRO A 42 -16.44 5.18 11.58
N SER A 43 -15.82 4.37 10.73
CA SER A 43 -14.38 4.18 10.67
C SER A 43 -13.76 4.60 9.33
N MET A 44 -14.57 4.86 8.30
CA MET A 44 -14.10 5.39 7.02
C MET A 44 -14.15 6.92 7.03
N GLN A 45 -13.02 7.53 6.76
CA GLN A 45 -12.88 8.97 6.57
C GLN A 45 -12.86 9.30 5.07
N ILE A 46 -13.65 10.27 4.67
CA ILE A 46 -13.76 10.76 3.30
C ILE A 46 -13.26 12.20 3.26
N ASN A 47 -12.36 12.49 2.33
CA ASN A 47 -11.89 13.83 2.02
C ASN A 47 -12.50 14.26 0.67
N LEU A 48 -13.37 15.26 0.71
CA LEU A 48 -14.08 15.76 -0.48
C LEU A 48 -13.21 16.63 -1.38
N GLN A 49 -12.17 17.27 -0.85
CA GLN A 49 -11.25 18.09 -1.65
C GLN A 49 -10.32 17.23 -2.48
N THR A 50 -9.73 16.20 -1.85
CA THR A 50 -8.78 15.31 -2.52
C THR A 50 -9.47 14.18 -3.27
N SER A 51 -10.80 14.06 -3.16
CA SER A 51 -11.60 12.97 -3.73
C SER A 51 -11.09 11.58 -3.32
N PHE A 52 -10.74 11.43 -2.04
CA PHE A 52 -10.12 10.24 -1.50
C PHE A 52 -10.82 9.76 -0.22
N PHE A 53 -10.85 8.45 -0.01
CA PHE A 53 -11.35 7.86 1.23
C PHE A 53 -10.33 6.92 1.86
N CYS A 54 -10.43 6.75 3.18
CA CYS A 54 -9.63 5.80 3.93
C CYS A 54 -10.39 5.28 5.14
N CYS A 55 -10.48 3.97 5.29
CA CYS A 55 -11.07 3.33 6.46
C CYS A 55 -10.01 2.99 7.52
N TYR A 56 -10.23 3.44 8.74
CA TYR A 56 -9.35 3.16 9.87
C TYR A 56 -9.54 1.75 10.45
N GLY A 57 -10.70 1.12 10.20
CA GLY A 57 -11.00 -0.22 10.67
C GLY A 57 -10.38 -1.30 9.80
N CYS A 58 -10.70 -1.33 8.50
CA CYS A 58 -10.22 -2.38 7.59
C CYS A 58 -9.08 -1.94 6.67
N GLY A 59 -8.74 -0.64 6.66
CA GLY A 59 -7.69 -0.07 5.85
C GLY A 59 -8.05 0.08 4.35
N ALA A 60 -9.29 -0.14 3.95
CA ALA A 60 -9.72 0.17 2.60
C ALA A 60 -9.50 1.66 2.32
N HIS A 61 -8.94 1.97 1.16
CA HIS A 61 -8.67 3.34 0.75
C HIS A 61 -8.71 3.45 -0.77
N GLY A 62 -8.88 4.64 -1.27
CA GLY A 62 -8.88 4.89 -2.71
C GLY A 62 -9.68 6.12 -3.11
N SER A 63 -9.91 6.21 -4.41
CA SER A 63 -10.67 7.25 -5.10
C SER A 63 -12.05 6.75 -5.52
N SER A 64 -12.70 7.50 -6.39
CA SER A 64 -13.96 7.10 -7.05
C SER A 64 -13.86 5.74 -7.76
N VAL A 65 -12.70 5.41 -8.31
CA VAL A 65 -12.49 4.16 -9.06
C VAL A 65 -12.53 2.95 -8.13
N GLU A 66 -11.83 3.00 -6.99
CA GLU A 66 -11.83 1.92 -6.01
C GLU A 66 -13.19 1.73 -5.35
N LEU A 67 -13.90 2.85 -5.09
CA LEU A 67 -15.26 2.83 -4.56
C LEU A 67 -16.21 2.17 -5.57
N PHE A 68 -16.16 2.59 -6.83
CA PHE A 68 -16.98 2.02 -7.89
C PHE A 68 -16.70 0.54 -8.11
N LYS A 69 -15.44 0.12 -8.12
CA LYS A 69 -15.06 -1.29 -8.24
C LYS A 69 -15.68 -2.16 -7.14
N HIS A 70 -15.64 -1.67 -5.90
CA HIS A 70 -16.19 -2.40 -4.78
C HIS A 70 -17.69 -2.67 -4.96
N PHE A 71 -18.48 -1.62 -5.22
CA PHE A 71 -19.92 -1.75 -5.37
C PHE A 71 -20.29 -2.50 -6.66
N TYR A 72 -19.58 -2.25 -7.76
CA TYR A 72 -19.81 -2.99 -9.00
C TYR A 72 -19.59 -4.50 -8.83
N PHE A 73 -18.59 -4.89 -8.07
CA PHE A 73 -18.31 -6.29 -7.76
C PHE A 73 -19.43 -6.93 -6.92
N LEU A 74 -19.98 -6.20 -5.96
CA LEU A 74 -21.12 -6.66 -5.16
C LEU A 74 -22.37 -6.86 -6.01
N ASP A 75 -22.64 -5.93 -6.93
CA ASP A 75 -23.88 -5.93 -7.75
C ASP A 75 -23.82 -6.93 -8.91
N ASN A 76 -22.65 -7.34 -9.39
CA ASN A 76 -22.48 -8.08 -10.63
C ASN A 76 -21.81 -9.46 -10.45
N SER A 77 -22.10 -10.18 -9.36
CA SER A 77 -21.74 -11.60 -9.17
C SER A 77 -20.28 -11.92 -9.54
N ASN A 78 -19.32 -11.18 -8.98
CA ASN A 78 -17.90 -11.45 -9.12
C ASN A 78 -17.24 -11.17 -10.50
N LYS A 79 -17.85 -10.43 -11.39
CA LYS A 79 -17.19 -9.99 -12.63
C LYS A 79 -16.07 -8.98 -12.34
N LYS A 80 -14.83 -9.39 -12.54
CA LYS A 80 -13.66 -8.50 -12.44
C LYS A 80 -13.59 -7.64 -13.70
N LEU A 81 -13.60 -6.32 -13.51
CA LEU A 81 -13.33 -5.34 -14.58
C LEU A 81 -11.84 -4.99 -14.59
N THR A 82 -11.30 -4.74 -15.78
CA THR A 82 -10.04 -4.00 -15.89
C THR A 82 -10.24 -2.54 -15.46
N ASP A 83 -9.18 -1.83 -15.11
CA ASP A 83 -9.27 -0.43 -14.69
C ASP A 83 -9.91 0.45 -15.77
N VAL A 84 -9.59 0.22 -17.03
CA VAL A 84 -10.16 0.94 -18.17
C VAL A 84 -11.66 0.69 -18.30
N GLN A 85 -12.10 -0.58 -18.19
CA GLN A 85 -13.52 -0.93 -18.21
C GLN A 85 -14.26 -0.34 -17.02
N CYS A 86 -13.63 -0.34 -15.85
CA CYS A 86 -14.17 0.25 -14.63
C CYS A 86 -14.42 1.76 -14.79
N ILE A 87 -13.40 2.49 -15.24
CA ILE A 87 -13.50 3.95 -15.48
C ILE A 87 -14.58 4.27 -16.51
N SER A 88 -14.64 3.50 -17.61
CA SER A 88 -15.68 3.70 -18.63
C SER A 88 -17.09 3.51 -18.08
N LYS A 89 -17.32 2.41 -17.34
CA LYS A 89 -18.64 2.12 -16.74
C LYS A 89 -19.00 3.12 -15.64
N MET A 90 -18.04 3.52 -14.84
CA MET A 90 -18.20 4.53 -13.81
C MET A 90 -18.67 5.87 -14.41
N LYS A 91 -17.99 6.34 -15.46
CA LYS A 91 -18.39 7.57 -16.17
C LYS A 91 -19.77 7.47 -16.80
N GLN A 92 -20.11 6.31 -17.36
CA GLN A 92 -21.46 6.07 -17.89
C GLN A 92 -22.53 6.12 -16.79
N LEU A 93 -22.25 5.53 -15.62
CA LEU A 93 -23.16 5.59 -14.47
C LEU A 93 -23.35 7.03 -14.01
N VAL A 94 -22.27 7.77 -13.76
CA VAL A 94 -22.31 9.17 -13.31
C VAL A 94 -23.09 10.03 -14.30
N LYS A 95 -22.85 9.87 -15.61
CA LYS A 95 -23.61 10.58 -16.65
C LYS A 95 -25.11 10.29 -16.55
N LYS A 96 -25.52 9.02 -16.45
CA LYS A 96 -26.94 8.62 -16.29
C LYS A 96 -27.58 9.21 -15.02
N LEU A 97 -26.82 9.20 -13.91
CA LEU A 97 -27.31 9.78 -12.65
C LEU A 97 -27.55 11.29 -12.75
N VAL A 98 -26.64 12.01 -13.42
CA VAL A 98 -26.81 13.45 -13.68
C VAL A 98 -27.99 13.71 -14.60
N GLU A 99 -28.12 12.97 -15.71
CA GLU A 99 -29.28 13.10 -16.64
C GLU A 99 -30.61 12.92 -15.88
N LYS A 100 -30.68 11.87 -15.06
CA LYS A 100 -31.86 11.57 -14.26
C LYS A 100 -32.12 12.63 -13.19
N SER A 101 -31.09 13.19 -12.57
CA SER A 101 -31.21 14.26 -11.59
C SER A 101 -31.72 15.57 -12.21
N ILE A 102 -31.29 15.89 -13.42
CA ILE A 102 -31.79 17.05 -14.18
C ILE A 102 -33.28 16.88 -14.48
N GLN A 103 -33.67 15.69 -14.97
CA GLN A 103 -35.09 15.40 -15.26
C GLN A 103 -35.91 15.46 -13.98
N CYS A 104 -35.46 14.86 -12.89
CA CYS A 104 -36.13 14.90 -11.58
C CYS A 104 -36.35 16.34 -11.09
N ASN A 105 -35.35 17.20 -11.28
CA ASN A 105 -35.47 18.62 -10.93
C ASN A 105 -36.47 19.39 -11.82
N ILE A 106 -36.49 19.10 -13.14
CA ILE A 106 -37.45 19.68 -14.07
C ILE A 106 -38.89 19.28 -13.69
N ASP A 107 -39.08 18.00 -13.35
CA ASP A 107 -40.40 17.46 -13.00
C ASP A 107 -40.82 17.82 -11.57
N LYS A 108 -39.99 18.58 -10.83
CA LYS A 108 -40.20 18.95 -9.42
C LYS A 108 -40.46 17.72 -8.52
N ASN A 109 -39.86 16.61 -8.87
CA ASN A 109 -39.96 15.38 -8.09
C ASN A 109 -39.06 15.49 -6.85
N ASN A 110 -39.62 15.19 -5.66
CA ASN A 110 -38.93 15.37 -4.39
C ASN A 110 -38.09 14.13 -4.01
N ASP A 111 -37.32 13.55 -4.94
CA ASP A 111 -36.40 12.48 -4.68
C ASP A 111 -35.09 13.03 -4.09
N ARG A 112 -34.83 12.72 -2.81
CA ARG A 112 -33.69 13.24 -2.06
C ARG A 112 -32.35 12.93 -2.75
N LEU A 113 -32.19 11.71 -3.29
CA LEU A 113 -30.94 11.31 -3.95
C LEU A 113 -30.68 12.18 -5.19
N TYR A 114 -31.68 12.30 -6.08
CA TYR A 114 -31.52 13.05 -7.32
C TYR A 114 -31.42 14.55 -7.08
N ASN A 115 -32.07 15.07 -6.05
CA ASN A 115 -31.93 16.47 -5.63
C ASN A 115 -30.50 16.74 -5.12
N THR A 116 -29.93 15.83 -4.33
CA THR A 116 -28.52 15.92 -3.88
C THR A 116 -27.56 15.86 -5.08
N ILE A 117 -27.74 14.92 -6.01
CA ILE A 117 -26.91 14.81 -7.21
C ILE A 117 -27.02 16.08 -8.08
N TYR A 118 -28.22 16.62 -8.25
CA TYR A 118 -28.44 17.86 -8.98
C TYR A 118 -27.73 19.05 -8.32
N ALA A 119 -27.82 19.19 -7.02
CA ALA A 119 -27.10 20.22 -6.26
C ALA A 119 -25.58 20.14 -6.44
N ILE A 120 -25.00 18.92 -6.37
CA ILE A 120 -23.58 18.69 -6.63
C ILE A 120 -23.21 19.09 -8.07
N TYR A 121 -24.01 18.68 -9.04
CA TYR A 121 -23.75 18.95 -10.45
C TYR A 121 -23.86 20.44 -10.78
N SER A 122 -24.90 21.14 -10.26
CA SER A 122 -25.20 22.56 -10.55
C SER A 122 -24.34 23.54 -9.75
N SER A 123 -23.69 23.11 -8.66
CA SER A 123 -22.79 23.97 -7.90
C SER A 123 -21.67 24.50 -8.78
N ASP A 124 -21.45 25.83 -8.79
CA ASP A 124 -20.29 26.41 -9.43
C ASP A 124 -19.05 26.01 -8.63
N SER A 125 -18.14 25.28 -9.29
CA SER A 125 -16.81 25.05 -8.74
C SER A 125 -16.13 26.42 -8.72
N GLN A 126 -15.99 27.05 -7.56
CA GLN A 126 -14.99 28.11 -7.40
C GLN A 126 -13.62 27.46 -7.62
N VAL A 127 -13.18 27.55 -8.84
CA VAL A 127 -11.81 27.19 -9.25
C VAL A 127 -10.93 28.25 -8.60
N LEU A 128 -10.29 27.88 -7.49
CA LEU A 128 -9.05 28.54 -7.12
C LEU A 128 -8.08 28.30 -8.30
N GLY A 129 -7.83 29.41 -9.02
CA GLY A 129 -7.14 29.38 -10.27
C GLY A 129 -5.76 28.75 -10.19
N ASN A 130 -5.56 27.78 -11.02
CA ASN A 130 -4.32 27.59 -11.76
C ASN A 130 -4.72 27.13 -13.16
N SER A 131 -4.47 28.03 -14.10
CA SER A 131 -4.66 27.85 -15.52
C SER A 131 -3.84 26.67 -16.03
N PHE A 132 -4.49 25.54 -16.25
CA PHE A 132 -3.99 24.53 -17.16
C PHE A 132 -4.66 24.77 -18.52
N SER A 133 -3.83 25.15 -19.50
CA SER A 133 -4.21 25.31 -20.88
C SER A 133 -4.83 24.02 -21.43
N GLU A 134 -6.03 24.14 -21.97
CA GLU A 134 -6.63 23.11 -22.83
C GLU A 134 -5.72 22.89 -24.04
N LYS A 135 -4.96 21.84 -24.03
CA LYS A 135 -4.49 21.08 -25.21
C LYS A 135 -3.68 19.89 -24.68
N GLU A 136 -4.37 18.77 -24.53
CA GLU A 136 -3.82 17.46 -24.88
C GLU A 136 -4.87 16.39 -24.59
N ASN A 137 -5.29 15.70 -25.65
CA ASN A 137 -6.01 14.43 -25.54
C ASN A 137 -5.20 13.51 -24.63
N PRO A 138 -5.77 12.97 -23.52
CA PRO A 138 -5.00 12.04 -22.71
C PRO A 138 -4.76 10.79 -23.55
N LYS A 139 -3.54 10.63 -24.06
CA LYS A 139 -3.04 9.35 -24.52
C LYS A 139 -3.28 8.35 -23.40
N LEU A 140 -3.89 7.23 -23.74
CA LEU A 140 -4.00 6.09 -22.81
C LEU A 140 -2.58 5.78 -22.30
N LEU A 141 -2.34 6.09 -21.03
CA LEU A 141 -1.08 5.77 -20.38
C LEU A 141 -0.92 4.25 -20.35
N SER A 142 0.24 3.76 -20.74
CA SER A 142 0.55 2.34 -20.61
C SER A 142 0.40 1.89 -19.15
N ALA A 143 0.13 0.61 -18.90
CA ALA A 143 0.03 0.07 -17.54
C ALA A 143 1.26 0.41 -16.68
N LYS A 144 2.43 0.58 -17.31
CA LYS A 144 3.70 0.96 -16.68
C LYS A 144 3.72 2.43 -16.25
N GLU A 145 3.17 3.32 -17.05
CA GLU A 145 3.06 4.76 -16.76
C GLU A 145 1.98 5.02 -15.69
N SER A 146 0.85 4.31 -15.74
CA SER A 146 -0.18 4.36 -14.67
C SER A 146 0.36 3.85 -13.35
N LEU A 147 1.19 2.80 -13.34
CA LEU A 147 1.87 2.30 -12.16
C LEU A 147 2.92 3.30 -11.64
N MET A 148 3.61 4.00 -12.53
CA MET A 148 4.59 5.03 -12.19
C MET A 148 3.92 6.30 -11.66
N GLN A 149 2.77 6.70 -12.18
CA GLN A 149 1.96 7.80 -11.66
C GLN A 149 1.34 7.44 -10.30
N ALA A 150 0.83 6.22 -10.11
CA ALA A 150 0.39 5.73 -8.81
C ALA A 150 1.54 5.73 -7.79
N LYS A 151 2.72 5.28 -8.17
CA LYS A 151 3.93 5.37 -7.34
C LYS A 151 4.24 6.82 -6.96
N ASN A 152 4.25 7.74 -7.92
CA ASN A 152 4.51 9.17 -7.67
C ASN A 152 3.42 9.81 -6.81
N PHE A 153 2.16 9.46 -7.00
CA PHE A 153 1.05 9.93 -6.19
C PHE A 153 1.19 9.49 -4.73
N TYR A 154 1.49 8.20 -4.47
CA TYR A 154 1.69 7.69 -3.10
C TYR A 154 2.93 8.28 -2.42
N TYR A 155 3.97 8.62 -3.16
CA TYR A 155 5.19 9.22 -2.62
C TYR A 155 5.08 10.73 -2.39
N ASN A 156 4.17 11.42 -3.08
CA ASN A 156 3.98 12.86 -2.99
C ASN A 156 2.71 13.27 -2.25
N LEU A 157 2.00 12.32 -1.61
CA LEU A 157 0.87 12.67 -0.74
C LEU A 157 1.35 13.62 0.36
N PRO A 158 0.84 14.85 0.42
CA PRO A 158 1.20 15.76 1.49
C PRO A 158 0.81 15.13 2.82
N THR A 159 1.76 15.07 3.75
CA THR A 159 1.46 14.69 5.12
C THR A 159 0.45 15.70 5.67
N PRO A 160 -0.66 15.27 6.27
CA PRO A 160 -1.61 16.20 6.85
C PRO A 160 -0.91 17.18 7.81
N ASN A 161 -1.26 18.46 7.76
CA ASN A 161 -0.60 19.52 8.55
C ASN A 161 -0.57 19.24 10.06
N TRP A 162 -1.53 18.47 10.59
CA TRP A 162 -1.59 18.05 11.98
C TRP A 162 -0.54 17.01 12.37
N PHE A 163 0.20 16.46 11.40
CA PHE A 163 1.26 15.47 11.60
C PHE A 163 2.67 16.05 11.55
N ARG A 164 2.81 17.36 11.44
CA ARG A 164 4.11 18.04 11.45
C ARG A 164 4.47 18.48 12.87
N PRO A 165 5.48 17.90 13.52
CA PRO A 165 6.14 18.61 14.60
C PRO A 165 6.84 19.84 14.00
N SER A 166 6.83 20.92 14.75
CA SER A 166 7.32 22.26 14.39
C SER A 166 8.85 22.39 14.20
N SER A 167 9.60 21.28 14.07
CA SER A 167 11.06 21.29 14.18
C SER A 167 11.84 20.83 12.93
N VAL A 168 11.19 20.48 11.81
CA VAL A 168 11.93 20.06 10.60
C VAL A 168 11.81 21.12 9.51
N SER A 169 12.95 21.66 9.10
CA SER A 169 13.04 22.86 8.28
C SER A 169 13.06 22.61 6.77
N SER A 170 13.43 21.43 6.27
CA SER A 170 13.40 21.13 4.83
C SER A 170 13.42 19.64 4.48
N VAL A 171 12.92 19.29 3.27
CA VAL A 171 12.99 17.93 2.68
C VAL A 171 14.44 17.47 2.50
N GLU A 172 15.36 18.39 2.26
CA GLU A 172 16.78 18.11 2.05
C GLU A 172 17.46 17.67 3.34
N GLU A 173 17.17 18.32 4.46
CA GLU A 173 17.69 17.94 5.77
C GLU A 173 17.16 16.59 6.21
N GLU A 174 15.88 16.33 6.02
CA GLU A 174 15.27 15.04 6.31
C GLU A 174 15.86 13.92 5.46
N THR A 175 16.11 14.19 4.17
CA THR A 175 16.79 13.26 3.25
C THR A 175 18.21 12.97 3.72
N ARG A 176 18.94 13.97 4.18
CA ARG A 176 20.29 13.81 4.73
C ARG A 176 20.28 12.92 5.97
N MET A 177 19.39 13.21 6.94
CA MET A 177 19.25 12.41 8.17
C MET A 177 18.87 10.95 7.87
N CYS A 178 17.96 10.73 6.94
CA CYS A 178 17.58 9.38 6.48
C CYS A 178 18.77 8.63 5.90
N ASN A 179 19.55 9.27 5.04
CA ASN A 179 20.73 8.69 4.41
C ASN A 179 21.82 8.36 5.44
N GLU A 180 22.07 9.24 6.40
CA GLU A 180 23.03 9.01 7.48
C GLU A 180 22.62 7.84 8.37
N TYR A 181 21.35 7.77 8.76
CA TYR A 181 20.81 6.65 9.54
C TYR A 181 20.97 5.33 8.79
N MET A 182 20.58 5.28 7.52
CA MET A 182 20.67 4.06 6.72
C MET A 182 22.14 3.66 6.46
N LYS A 183 23.03 4.64 6.28
CA LYS A 183 24.48 4.39 6.15
C LYS A 183 25.06 3.80 7.43
N LYS A 184 24.68 4.31 8.62
CA LYS A 184 25.07 3.72 9.91
C LYS A 184 24.61 2.27 10.05
N ARG A 185 23.47 1.92 9.49
CA ARG A 185 22.97 0.53 9.41
C ARG A 185 23.64 -0.30 8.30
N GLY A 186 24.64 0.24 7.60
CA GLY A 186 25.39 -0.46 6.56
C GLY A 186 24.65 -0.63 5.23
N PHE A 187 23.65 0.21 4.93
CA PHE A 187 23.00 0.23 3.62
C PHE A 187 23.70 1.19 2.67
N SER A 188 23.92 0.75 1.42
CA SER A 188 24.50 1.61 0.40
C SER A 188 23.43 2.55 -0.19
N PRO A 189 23.78 3.81 -0.50
CA PRO A 189 22.85 4.74 -1.18
C PRO A 189 22.36 4.22 -2.53
N VAL A 190 23.19 3.49 -3.26
CA VAL A 190 22.82 2.86 -4.55
C VAL A 190 21.70 1.85 -4.36
N LEU A 191 21.81 0.99 -3.34
CA LEU A 191 20.79 0.01 -3.02
C LEU A 191 19.46 0.69 -2.62
N LEU A 192 19.52 1.71 -1.76
CA LEU A 192 18.34 2.44 -1.32
C LEU A 192 17.61 3.07 -2.51
N LYS A 193 18.35 3.68 -3.42
CA LYS A 193 17.79 4.22 -4.66
C LYS A 193 17.19 3.14 -5.55
N HIS A 194 17.87 1.99 -5.69
CA HIS A 194 17.39 0.86 -6.48
C HIS A 194 16.04 0.34 -5.96
N PHE A 195 15.89 0.22 -4.64
CA PHE A 195 14.63 -0.21 -4.00
C PHE A 195 13.62 0.94 -3.81
N GLY A 196 13.89 2.12 -4.34
CA GLY A 196 12.97 3.24 -4.30
C GLY A 196 12.74 3.83 -2.90
N ALA A 197 13.71 3.67 -1.99
CA ALA A 197 13.66 4.31 -0.68
C ALA A 197 13.63 5.83 -0.82
N LYS A 198 12.79 6.48 -0.03
CA LYS A 198 12.62 7.94 -0.04
C LYS A 198 12.51 8.49 1.37
N ALA A 199 12.87 9.76 1.54
CA ALA A 199 12.49 10.53 2.71
C ALA A 199 10.99 10.87 2.63
N SER A 200 10.36 10.92 3.79
CA SER A 200 8.97 11.32 3.97
C SER A 200 8.94 12.56 4.84
N LEU A 201 8.03 13.48 4.57
CA LEU A 201 7.77 14.62 5.45
C LEU A 201 7.09 14.22 6.78
N ASN A 202 6.94 12.93 7.04
CA ASN A 202 6.48 12.42 8.31
C ASN A 202 7.68 12.32 9.27
N SER A 203 7.84 13.29 10.15
CA SER A 203 8.95 13.34 11.10
C SER A 203 9.03 12.18 12.08
N PHE A 204 7.92 11.50 12.36
CA PHE A 204 7.95 10.27 13.18
C PHE A 204 8.42 9.04 12.42
N TYR A 205 8.15 8.99 11.10
CA TYR A 205 8.52 7.89 10.22
C TYR A 205 9.10 8.43 8.92
N PRO A 206 10.30 9.02 8.98
CA PRO A 206 10.84 9.79 7.87
C PRO A 206 11.35 8.95 6.69
N ILE A 207 11.51 7.63 6.85
CA ILE A 207 12.03 6.76 5.79
C ILE A 207 10.90 5.89 5.23
N VAL A 208 10.68 5.94 3.92
CA VAL A 208 9.65 5.18 3.22
C VAL A 208 10.27 4.21 2.24
N PHE A 209 9.79 2.97 2.25
CA PHE A 209 10.15 1.94 1.29
C PHE A 209 8.90 1.41 0.58
N PRO A 210 8.89 1.33 -0.76
CA PRO A 210 7.84 0.63 -1.48
C PRO A 210 7.96 -0.88 -1.23
N LEU A 211 6.85 -1.51 -0.93
CA LEU A 211 6.76 -2.96 -0.80
C LEU A 211 6.35 -3.56 -2.14
N LEU A 212 7.26 -4.27 -2.75
CA LEU A 212 7.05 -4.97 -4.01
C LEU A 212 6.98 -6.48 -3.76
N GLU A 213 6.08 -7.15 -4.45
CA GLU A 213 6.01 -8.61 -4.54
C GLU A 213 6.18 -8.99 -6.01
N ASN A 214 7.31 -9.58 -6.37
CA ASN A 214 7.69 -9.88 -7.75
C ASN A 214 7.48 -8.68 -8.71
N GLY A 215 7.95 -7.51 -8.31
CA GLY A 215 7.83 -6.26 -9.07
C GLY A 215 6.47 -5.58 -8.99
N VAL A 216 5.45 -6.22 -8.41
CA VAL A 216 4.11 -5.63 -8.25
C VAL A 216 4.05 -4.82 -6.95
N PHE A 217 3.71 -3.54 -7.05
CA PHE A 217 3.52 -2.68 -5.88
C PHE A 217 2.33 -3.15 -5.04
N ARG A 218 2.57 -3.37 -3.73
CA ARG A 218 1.56 -3.82 -2.76
C ARG A 218 1.22 -2.77 -1.72
N GLY A 219 2.14 -1.86 -1.46
CA GLY A 219 2.03 -0.82 -0.46
C GLY A 219 3.39 -0.24 -0.12
N TYR A 220 3.49 0.43 1.02
CA TYR A 220 4.77 0.92 1.52
C TYR A 220 4.88 0.70 3.03
N VAL A 221 6.12 0.62 3.48
CA VAL A 221 6.48 0.63 4.89
C VAL A 221 7.30 1.86 5.21
N MET A 222 7.02 2.47 6.35
CA MET A 222 7.78 3.60 6.87
C MET A 222 8.56 3.17 8.10
N ARG A 223 9.77 3.70 8.25
CA ARG A 223 10.67 3.43 9.36
C ARG A 223 10.95 4.69 10.14
N THR A 224 10.91 4.58 11.46
CA THR A 224 11.43 5.60 12.37
C THR A 224 12.91 5.37 12.69
N PHE A 225 13.61 6.44 13.02
CA PHE A 225 14.92 6.41 13.69
C PHE A 225 14.90 7.22 14.99
N ASP A 226 13.73 7.69 15.42
CA ASP A 226 13.52 8.28 16.73
C ASP A 226 13.44 7.18 17.79
N PRO A 227 14.36 7.14 18.78
CA PRO A 227 14.39 6.10 19.81
C PRO A 227 13.10 6.01 20.63
N GLN A 228 12.41 7.12 20.88
CA GLN A 228 11.16 7.12 21.65
C GLN A 228 10.02 6.50 20.87
N VAL A 229 9.93 6.78 19.58
CA VAL A 229 8.94 6.19 18.69
C VAL A 229 9.30 4.73 18.41
N GLU A 230 10.60 4.41 18.23
CA GLU A 230 11.09 3.06 17.98
C GLU A 230 10.76 2.09 19.12
N ALA A 231 10.85 2.54 20.36
CA ALA A 231 10.51 1.72 21.55
C ALA A 231 9.08 1.17 21.50
N ASN A 232 8.16 1.93 20.93
CA ASN A 232 6.76 1.55 20.81
C ASN A 232 6.45 0.87 19.47
N ARG A 233 6.94 1.43 18.36
CA ARG A 233 6.60 0.96 17.02
C ARG A 233 7.67 1.34 16.00
N LYS A 234 8.53 0.41 15.64
CA LYS A 234 9.62 0.62 14.67
C LYS A 234 9.15 0.94 13.25
N TYR A 235 8.05 0.34 12.84
CA TYR A 235 7.54 0.41 11.48
C TYR A 235 6.09 0.82 11.45
N MET A 236 5.72 1.62 10.46
CA MET A 236 4.35 1.93 10.11
C MET A 236 4.11 1.56 8.64
N TYR A 237 2.98 0.91 8.38
CA TYR A 237 2.56 0.56 7.02
C TYR A 237 1.50 1.57 6.56
N ASN A 238 1.38 1.74 5.24
CA ASN A 238 0.26 2.52 4.73
C ASN A 238 -1.06 1.91 5.18
N ARG A 239 -2.05 2.75 5.34
CA ARG A 239 -3.41 2.30 5.68
C ARG A 239 -3.93 1.31 4.64
N GLY A 240 -4.61 0.28 5.11
CA GLY A 240 -5.15 -0.78 4.27
C GLY A 240 -4.13 -1.79 3.77
N PHE A 241 -2.86 -1.58 4.07
CA PHE A 241 -1.87 -2.59 3.76
C PHE A 241 -2.08 -3.83 4.64
N ARG A 242 -2.24 -4.96 4.00
CA ARG A 242 -2.47 -6.24 4.66
C ARG A 242 -1.19 -7.09 4.59
N ARG A 243 -0.41 -7.00 5.67
CA ARG A 243 0.86 -7.74 5.82
C ARG A 243 0.68 -9.22 5.54
N GLU A 244 -0.38 -9.80 6.07
CA GLU A 244 -0.71 -11.22 5.94
C GLU A 244 -1.03 -11.65 4.50
N LYS A 245 -1.22 -10.69 3.58
CA LYS A 245 -1.48 -10.95 2.16
C LYS A 245 -0.29 -10.71 1.25
N THR A 246 0.87 -10.30 1.80
CA THR A 246 2.01 -9.85 1.00
C THR A 246 3.28 -10.62 1.36
N LEU A 247 3.96 -11.13 0.36
CA LEU A 247 5.35 -11.57 0.43
C LEU A 247 6.22 -10.47 -0.17
N ALA A 248 6.78 -9.62 0.70
CA ALA A 248 7.50 -8.44 0.21
C ALA A 248 8.92 -8.82 -0.25
N GLY A 249 9.08 -9.03 -1.53
CA GLY A 249 10.34 -9.45 -2.12
C GLY A 249 10.20 -10.04 -3.51
N GLU A 250 11.22 -10.75 -3.91
CA GLU A 250 11.29 -11.43 -5.19
C GLU A 250 11.52 -12.92 -4.96
N TYR A 251 10.75 -13.74 -5.64
CA TYR A 251 10.90 -15.18 -5.63
C TYR A 251 10.54 -15.78 -6.98
N GLU A 252 11.28 -16.79 -7.38
CA GLU A 252 11.06 -17.52 -8.61
C GLU A 252 10.19 -18.76 -8.36
N LYS A 253 9.32 -19.08 -9.35
CA LYS A 253 8.50 -20.29 -9.28
C LYS A 253 9.38 -21.53 -9.24
N LYS A 254 8.98 -22.53 -8.45
CA LYS A 254 9.65 -23.83 -8.30
C LYS A 254 11.08 -23.78 -7.76
N LYS A 255 11.58 -22.63 -7.33
CA LYS A 255 12.88 -22.49 -6.69
C LYS A 255 12.72 -22.30 -5.18
N PRO A 256 13.69 -22.72 -4.35
CA PRO A 256 13.65 -22.48 -2.92
C PRO A 256 13.50 -20.99 -2.58
N ILE A 257 12.70 -20.69 -1.56
CA ILE A 257 12.49 -19.33 -1.07
C ILE A 257 13.11 -19.12 0.30
N ILE A 258 13.72 -17.96 0.50
CA ILE A 258 14.25 -17.54 1.81
C ILE A 258 13.23 -16.59 2.43
N LEU A 259 12.73 -16.91 3.62
CA LEU A 259 11.79 -16.09 4.36
C LEU A 259 12.48 -15.36 5.50
N VAL A 260 12.41 -14.04 5.51
CA VAL A 260 12.88 -13.15 6.57
C VAL A 260 11.70 -12.42 7.23
N GLU A 261 11.90 -11.87 8.44
CA GLU A 261 10.82 -11.17 9.13
C GLU A 261 10.52 -9.79 8.54
N GLY A 262 11.53 -8.95 8.44
CA GLY A 262 11.42 -7.55 8.09
C GLY A 262 11.81 -7.20 6.66
N TYR A 263 11.32 -6.08 6.17
CA TYR A 263 11.68 -5.63 4.83
C TYR A 263 13.15 -5.18 4.75
N LEU A 264 13.70 -4.62 5.83
CA LEU A 264 15.14 -4.27 5.87
C LEU A 264 16.03 -5.50 5.80
N ASP A 265 15.61 -6.63 6.36
CA ASP A 265 16.35 -7.91 6.27
C ASP A 265 16.38 -8.39 4.81
N LYS A 266 15.25 -8.26 4.10
CA LYS A 266 15.19 -8.52 2.65
C LYS A 266 16.13 -7.61 1.87
N LEU A 267 16.17 -6.31 2.18
CA LEU A 267 17.07 -5.37 1.52
C LEU A 267 18.54 -5.72 1.80
N LYS A 268 18.85 -6.10 3.03
CA LYS A 268 20.22 -6.52 3.41
C LYS A 268 20.63 -7.80 2.67
N ALA A 269 19.76 -8.80 2.62
CA ALA A 269 20.00 -10.01 1.84
C ALA A 269 20.31 -9.68 0.36
N SER A 270 19.52 -8.79 -0.24
CA SER A 270 19.77 -8.33 -1.61
C SER A 270 21.10 -7.60 -1.76
N GLN A 271 21.50 -6.78 -0.77
CA GLN A 271 22.79 -6.06 -0.78
C GLN A 271 23.99 -7.00 -0.79
N ILE A 272 23.89 -8.13 -0.12
CA ILE A 272 24.94 -9.14 -0.10
C ILE A 272 24.78 -10.21 -1.20
N GLY A 273 23.86 -9.99 -2.15
CA GLY A 273 23.71 -10.82 -3.35
C GLY A 273 22.87 -12.08 -3.18
N ILE A 274 22.17 -12.24 -2.05
CA ILE A 274 21.24 -13.36 -1.84
C ILE A 274 19.94 -13.07 -2.61
N LYS A 275 19.52 -14.03 -3.43
CA LYS A 275 18.31 -13.97 -4.27
C LYS A 275 17.17 -14.80 -3.68
N ASN A 276 15.98 -14.68 -4.25
CA ASN A 276 14.77 -15.41 -3.82
C ASN A 276 14.41 -15.18 -2.35
N VAL A 277 14.52 -13.92 -1.90
CA VAL A 277 14.25 -13.52 -0.52
C VAL A 277 12.96 -12.73 -0.46
N SER A 278 12.08 -13.12 0.45
CA SER A 278 10.82 -12.40 0.73
C SER A 278 10.62 -12.18 2.23
N ALA A 279 10.21 -10.99 2.59
CA ALA A 279 9.80 -10.66 3.94
C ALA A 279 8.34 -11.03 4.18
N ILE A 280 8.08 -11.75 5.27
CA ILE A 280 6.72 -12.08 5.72
C ILE A 280 6.07 -10.95 6.52
N LEU A 281 6.83 -9.92 6.84
CA LEU A 281 6.43 -8.69 7.55
C LEU A 281 5.90 -8.96 8.97
N GLY A 282 6.49 -9.93 9.64
CA GLY A 282 6.21 -10.34 11.01
C GLY A 282 6.88 -11.66 11.34
N TRP A 283 6.67 -12.16 12.55
CA TRP A 283 7.33 -13.39 13.03
C TRP A 283 6.67 -14.68 12.51
N LYS A 284 5.42 -14.61 12.02
CA LYS A 284 4.63 -15.78 11.60
C LYS A 284 4.12 -15.61 10.17
N ALA A 285 4.47 -16.54 9.30
CA ALA A 285 3.90 -16.59 7.97
C ALA A 285 2.38 -16.87 8.03
N SER A 286 1.61 -16.10 7.29
CA SER A 286 0.16 -16.29 7.22
C SER A 286 -0.22 -17.46 6.31
N GLU A 287 -1.42 -17.98 6.48
CA GLU A 287 -1.98 -19.00 5.59
C GLU A 287 -2.02 -18.54 4.12
N ILE A 288 -2.33 -17.25 3.89
CA ILE A 288 -2.37 -16.68 2.55
C ILE A 288 -0.97 -16.64 1.92
N GLN A 289 0.05 -16.28 2.69
CA GLN A 289 1.43 -16.29 2.24
C GLN A 289 1.88 -17.73 1.92
N LEU A 290 1.58 -18.69 2.79
CA LEU A 290 1.91 -20.10 2.56
C LEU A 290 1.20 -20.67 1.32
N LYS A 291 -0.07 -20.39 1.12
CA LYS A 291 -0.81 -20.77 -0.10
C LYS A 291 -0.22 -20.13 -1.36
N ARG A 292 0.34 -18.93 -1.29
CA ARG A 292 1.04 -18.32 -2.43
C ARG A 292 2.34 -19.03 -2.77
N ILE A 293 3.14 -19.36 -1.76
CA ILE A 293 4.38 -20.14 -1.92
C ILE A 293 4.03 -21.51 -2.56
N GLN A 294 3.02 -22.18 -2.06
CA GLN A 294 2.54 -23.46 -2.60
C GLN A 294 2.08 -23.33 -4.07
N ARG A 295 1.28 -22.32 -4.41
CA ARG A 295 0.82 -22.05 -5.78
C ARG A 295 1.95 -21.68 -6.74
N ALA A 296 3.04 -21.14 -6.23
CA ALA A 296 4.26 -20.90 -7.01
C ALA A 296 5.05 -22.20 -7.29
N GLY A 297 4.60 -23.34 -6.76
CA GLY A 297 5.27 -24.62 -6.91
C GLY A 297 6.58 -24.74 -6.13
N ILE A 298 6.77 -23.86 -5.15
CA ILE A 298 7.95 -23.86 -4.27
C ILE A 298 7.75 -24.96 -3.23
N LYS A 299 8.78 -25.78 -3.04
CA LYS A 299 8.74 -26.88 -2.06
C LYS A 299 9.69 -26.68 -0.91
N ASP A 300 10.72 -25.86 -1.07
CA ASP A 300 11.78 -25.69 -0.09
C ASP A 300 11.77 -24.26 0.44
N ILE A 301 11.70 -24.13 1.77
CA ILE A 301 11.70 -22.87 2.48
C ILE A 301 12.96 -22.81 3.38
N ILE A 302 13.80 -21.83 3.17
CA ILE A 302 14.85 -21.48 4.08
C ILE A 302 14.31 -20.43 5.05
N CYS A 303 14.09 -20.84 6.30
CA CYS A 303 13.59 -19.97 7.36
C CYS A 303 14.74 -19.16 7.95
N ALA A 304 14.84 -17.90 7.57
CA ALA A 304 15.83 -16.92 8.02
C ALA A 304 15.20 -15.84 8.92
N LEU A 305 14.25 -16.23 9.78
CA LEU A 305 13.63 -15.36 10.78
C LEU A 305 14.63 -15.01 11.89
N ASP A 306 14.34 -13.99 12.66
CA ASP A 306 15.20 -13.47 13.72
C ASP A 306 15.66 -14.57 14.70
N HIS A 307 16.84 -14.39 15.27
CA HIS A 307 17.41 -15.30 16.28
C HIS A 307 16.97 -14.88 17.69
N ASP A 308 15.65 -14.83 17.88
CA ASP A 308 15.02 -14.56 19.16
C ASP A 308 13.83 -15.49 19.37
N GLU A 309 13.12 -15.32 20.48
CA GLU A 309 11.97 -16.17 20.85
C GLU A 309 10.83 -16.12 19.81
N ALA A 310 10.58 -14.94 19.21
CA ALA A 310 9.54 -14.78 18.21
C ALA A 310 9.89 -15.51 16.90
N GLY A 311 11.12 -15.37 16.42
CA GLY A 311 11.59 -16.07 15.23
C GLY A 311 11.68 -17.58 15.41
N GLU A 312 12.01 -18.06 16.64
CA GLU A 312 11.95 -19.50 16.94
C GLU A 312 10.53 -20.04 16.90
N LYS A 313 9.57 -19.32 17.49
CA LYS A 313 8.13 -19.65 17.39
C LYS A 313 7.66 -19.67 15.94
N GLY A 314 8.14 -18.74 15.13
CA GLY A 314 7.85 -18.67 13.69
C GLY A 314 8.39 -19.87 12.91
N TYR A 315 9.64 -20.28 13.18
CA TYR A 315 10.24 -21.48 12.62
C TYR A 315 9.47 -22.75 13.00
N LEU A 316 9.19 -22.94 14.28
CA LEU A 316 8.45 -24.11 14.77
C LEU A 316 7.05 -24.17 14.15
N TYR A 317 6.41 -23.02 13.97
CA TYR A 317 5.13 -22.94 13.25
C TYR A 317 5.27 -23.40 11.80
N LEU A 318 6.24 -22.87 11.04
CA LEU A 318 6.51 -23.27 9.65
C LEU A 318 6.77 -24.79 9.57
N LYS A 319 7.59 -25.31 10.44
CA LYS A 319 7.90 -26.75 10.51
C LYS A 319 6.66 -27.60 10.79
N ARG A 320 5.77 -27.14 11.71
CA ARG A 320 4.52 -27.85 12.03
C ARG A 320 3.55 -27.89 10.86
N VAL A 321 3.42 -26.79 10.09
CA VAL A 321 2.48 -26.73 8.97
C VAL A 321 3.07 -27.19 7.64
N SER A 322 4.37 -27.47 7.59
CA SER A 322 5.08 -27.81 6.36
C SER A 322 4.48 -29.01 5.62
N SER A 323 4.07 -30.05 6.35
CA SER A 323 3.42 -31.23 5.76
C SER A 323 2.08 -30.94 5.12
N ILE A 324 1.32 -29.99 5.67
CA ILE A 324 0.00 -29.59 5.14
C ILE A 324 0.15 -28.92 3.77
N TYR A 325 1.22 -28.15 3.58
CA TYR A 325 1.48 -27.40 2.33
C TYR A 325 2.46 -28.12 1.40
N GLY A 326 3.07 -29.21 1.84
CA GLY A 326 4.06 -29.97 1.05
C GLY A 326 5.42 -29.24 0.96
N PHE A 327 5.85 -28.59 2.05
CA PHE A 327 7.14 -27.90 2.12
C PHE A 327 8.17 -28.69 2.92
N SER A 328 9.45 -28.59 2.49
CA SER A 328 10.62 -28.82 3.33
C SER A 328 11.04 -27.50 3.97
N VAL A 329 11.31 -27.47 5.27
CA VAL A 329 11.68 -26.24 5.99
C VAL A 329 13.04 -26.40 6.61
N PHE A 330 14.00 -25.58 6.20
CA PHE A 330 15.37 -25.53 6.69
C PHE A 330 15.56 -24.28 7.55
N ARG A 331 16.20 -24.41 8.72
CA ARG A 331 16.50 -23.28 9.59
C ARG A 331 17.87 -22.69 9.23
N LEU A 332 17.92 -21.44 8.79
CA LEU A 332 19.17 -20.69 8.73
C LEU A 332 19.63 -20.36 10.16
N ARG A 333 20.89 -20.69 10.46
CA ARG A 333 21.49 -20.39 11.77
C ARG A 333 22.44 -19.21 11.64
N TYR A 334 22.10 -18.11 12.27
CA TYR A 334 22.99 -16.94 12.29
C TYR A 334 24.23 -17.20 13.14
N PRO A 335 25.40 -16.67 12.74
CA PRO A 335 26.62 -16.70 13.55
C PRO A 335 26.41 -16.03 14.91
N LYS A 336 27.26 -16.38 15.88
CA LYS A 336 27.21 -15.78 17.22
C LYS A 336 27.30 -14.24 17.12
N GLY A 337 26.41 -13.55 17.79
CA GLY A 337 26.33 -12.06 17.80
C GLY A 337 25.51 -11.45 16.67
N ILE A 338 25.01 -12.25 15.71
CA ILE A 338 24.09 -11.82 14.65
C ILE A 338 22.69 -12.26 15.04
N LYS A 339 21.78 -11.29 15.13
CA LYS A 339 20.38 -11.55 15.49
C LYS A 339 19.53 -11.86 14.25
N ASP A 340 19.73 -11.11 13.19
CA ASP A 340 18.91 -11.15 11.97
C ASP A 340 19.76 -10.89 10.71
N MET A 341 19.12 -10.96 9.55
CA MET A 341 19.79 -10.68 8.28
C MET A 341 20.28 -9.22 8.20
N GLY A 342 19.59 -8.30 8.88
CA GLY A 342 19.91 -6.87 8.91
C GLY A 342 21.27 -6.55 9.57
N ASP A 343 21.73 -7.41 10.48
CA ASP A 343 23.00 -7.24 11.20
C ASP A 343 24.22 -7.62 10.36
N ILE A 344 24.04 -8.37 9.26
CA ILE A 344 25.15 -8.86 8.44
C ILE A 344 25.79 -7.71 7.68
N GLN A 345 27.09 -7.50 7.90
CA GLN A 345 27.85 -6.48 7.17
C GLN A 345 28.45 -7.07 5.89
N LYS A 346 28.36 -6.32 4.79
CA LYS A 346 28.92 -6.73 3.50
C LYS A 346 30.43 -6.89 3.59
N GLY A 347 30.94 -8.02 3.12
CA GLY A 347 32.36 -8.37 3.16
C GLY A 347 32.83 -8.99 4.50
N SER A 348 31.89 -9.28 5.42
CA SER A 348 32.23 -9.90 6.72
C SER A 348 32.33 -11.42 6.64
N LYS A 349 33.01 -12.01 7.63
CA LYS A 349 33.07 -13.49 7.81
C LYS A 349 31.67 -14.06 8.08
N GLU A 350 30.80 -13.29 8.68
CA GLU A 350 29.38 -13.64 8.97
C GLU A 350 28.61 -13.79 7.67
N GLU A 351 28.83 -12.88 6.72
CA GLU A 351 28.24 -12.97 5.37
C GLU A 351 28.62 -14.28 4.67
N GLU A 352 29.94 -14.61 4.68
CA GLU A 352 30.39 -15.85 4.06
C GLU A 352 29.78 -17.10 4.71
N LYS A 353 29.68 -17.12 6.05
CA LYS A 353 29.06 -18.24 6.78
C LYS A 353 27.59 -18.41 6.41
N VAL A 354 26.85 -17.31 6.30
CA VAL A 354 25.43 -17.34 5.93
C VAL A 354 25.27 -17.81 4.48
N LYS A 355 26.07 -17.29 3.55
CA LYS A 355 26.02 -17.70 2.15
C LYS A 355 26.33 -19.19 1.99
N ARG A 356 27.37 -19.70 2.63
CA ARG A 356 27.69 -21.13 2.59
C ARG A 356 26.59 -22.03 3.16
N GLN A 357 25.87 -21.59 4.18
CA GLN A 357 24.69 -22.33 4.66
C GLN A 357 23.57 -22.36 3.63
N ILE A 358 23.26 -21.21 3.01
CA ILE A 358 22.22 -21.10 1.99
C ILE A 358 22.59 -21.98 0.78
N GLU A 359 23.81 -21.93 0.31
CA GLU A 359 24.31 -22.75 -0.80
C GLU A 359 24.11 -24.25 -0.52
N ARG A 360 24.49 -24.72 0.67
CA ARG A 360 24.28 -26.14 1.09
C ARG A 360 22.81 -26.57 1.14
N PHE A 361 21.89 -25.64 1.32
CA PHE A 361 20.45 -25.95 1.28
C PHE A 361 19.92 -25.94 -0.15
N LEU A 362 20.64 -25.36 -1.10
CA LEU A 362 20.26 -25.28 -2.52
C LEU A 362 20.87 -26.42 -3.34
N GLU A 363 21.91 -27.12 -2.85
CA GLU A 363 22.48 -28.35 -3.39
C GLU A 363 21.59 -29.56 -3.02
#